data_d7cbe8aa0a512a466ed6c8a422ab9692
#
_entry.id   d7cbe8aa0a512a466ed6c8a422ab9692
#
_cell.length_a   1.000
_cell.length_b   1.000
_cell.length_c   1.000
_cell.angle_alpha   90.00
_cell.angle_beta   90.00
_cell.angle_gamma   90.00
#
_symmetry.space_group_name_H-M   'P 1'
#
loop_
_entity.id
_entity.type
_entity.pdbx_description
1 polymer ?
#
loop_
_entity_poly.entity_id
_entity_poly.type
_entity_poly.pdbx_seq_one_letter_code
_entity_poly.pdbx_strand_id
1 'polypeptide(L)'
;MSLYYQDGGIKIYQEDNIELLRRLPDRSINLIYCDILYNTGKVFDDYSDNLGSPKEAMEWYRPRFEEMKRVLADNGSIFIHCNWRLDSYMRILMDEIFGERNFRNRIYRKHSAERGFYANFDSQVDIILYYVKDSGNFVFKEQHGTSPRVVPLFENGYLEGRSEIRIFNGEEINLEKRNKHWLISQKQFDDMVKKNQVQIINGLPYRFSTVVPVGNLWYEDCMLDDYTRTDVAEVYDTPKPDAVLERIISTCSNEGDTVADFFMGGGTTAVVAKRLGRKGVFCDINRKACCATMKKLENLKWLVILKMKNKKPCIMQ
;
A
#
# COMPACT_ATOMS: atom_id res chain seq x y z
N MET A 1 -14.03 28.65 6.69
CA MET A 1 -13.54 27.32 7.13
C MET A 1 -14.63 26.32 6.80
N SER A 2 -14.35 25.40 5.93
CA SER A 2 -15.34 24.40 5.48
C SER A 2 -15.12 23.05 6.17
N LEU A 3 -14.86 23.09 7.51
CA LEU A 3 -14.86 21.86 8.30
C LEU A 3 -16.27 21.23 8.19
N TYR A 4 -16.31 20.06 7.56
CA TYR A 4 -17.55 19.32 7.29
C TYR A 4 -17.88 18.35 8.44
N TYR A 5 -16.86 17.70 9.01
CA TYR A 5 -17.02 16.71 10.07
C TYR A 5 -15.78 16.63 10.96
N GLN A 6 -15.98 16.40 12.25
CA GLN A 6 -14.90 16.14 13.19
C GLN A 6 -15.32 15.11 14.25
N ASP A 7 -14.47 14.10 14.45
CA ASP A 7 -14.66 13.08 15.48
C ASP A 7 -13.38 12.34 15.82
N GLY A 8 -13.06 12.21 17.11
CA GLY A 8 -11.96 11.36 17.60
C GLY A 8 -10.60 11.62 16.95
N GLY A 9 -10.31 12.88 16.60
CA GLY A 9 -9.06 13.27 15.92
C GLY A 9 -9.13 13.19 14.39
N ILE A 10 -10.24 12.71 13.80
CA ILE A 10 -10.51 12.74 12.36
C ILE A 10 -11.23 14.04 12.00
N LYS A 11 -10.74 14.73 10.98
CA LYS A 11 -11.33 15.95 10.42
C LYS A 11 -11.55 15.80 8.93
N ILE A 12 -12.74 16.15 8.44
CA ILE A 12 -13.09 16.17 7.02
C ILE A 12 -13.40 17.62 6.63
N TYR A 13 -12.82 18.06 5.53
CA TYR A 13 -13.01 19.37 4.95
C TYR A 13 -13.62 19.25 3.56
N GLN A 14 -14.63 20.10 3.27
CA GLN A 14 -15.23 20.21 1.94
C GLN A 14 -14.73 21.49 1.29
N GLU A 15 -13.66 21.41 0.51
CA GLU A 15 -13.08 22.56 -0.20
C GLU A 15 -12.02 22.11 -1.21
N ASP A 16 -11.47 23.03 -2.00
CA ASP A 16 -10.28 22.74 -2.79
C ASP A 16 -9.10 22.45 -1.85
N ASN A 17 -8.40 21.36 -2.10
CA ASN A 17 -7.30 20.90 -1.25
C ASN A 17 -6.14 21.91 -1.14
N ILE A 18 -5.87 22.74 -2.16
CA ILE A 18 -4.83 23.76 -2.08
C ILE A 18 -5.16 24.84 -1.02
N GLU A 19 -6.44 25.18 -0.88
CA GLU A 19 -6.89 26.16 0.12
C GLU A 19 -6.77 25.59 1.54
N LEU A 20 -7.07 24.30 1.72
CA LEU A 20 -6.82 23.64 3.01
C LEU A 20 -5.32 23.55 3.29
N LEU A 21 -4.53 23.04 2.34
CA LEU A 21 -3.09 22.85 2.50
C LEU A 21 -2.39 24.12 2.95
N ARG A 22 -2.69 25.28 2.36
CA ARG A 22 -2.11 26.58 2.72
C ARG A 22 -2.36 26.99 4.18
N ARG A 23 -3.42 26.49 4.81
CA ARG A 23 -3.77 26.78 6.20
C ARG A 23 -3.24 25.78 7.21
N LEU A 24 -2.82 24.61 6.75
CA LEU A 24 -2.25 23.59 7.63
C LEU A 24 -0.86 24.02 8.10
N PRO A 25 -0.51 23.76 9.37
CA PRO A 25 0.83 24.04 9.88
C PRO A 25 1.90 23.20 9.16
N ASP A 26 3.10 23.75 9.05
CA ASP A 26 4.27 23.02 8.58
C ASP A 26 4.49 21.76 9.42
N ARG A 27 4.92 20.68 8.78
CA ARG A 27 5.34 19.43 9.46
C ARG A 27 4.29 18.80 10.37
N SER A 28 3.00 19.04 10.09
CA SER A 28 1.87 18.60 10.92
C SER A 28 1.29 17.24 10.52
N ILE A 29 1.71 16.67 9.39
CA ILE A 29 1.20 15.42 8.82
C ILE A 29 2.32 14.38 8.76
N ASN A 30 2.09 13.18 9.30
CA ASN A 30 3.09 12.11 9.31
C ASN A 30 3.02 11.22 8.06
N LEU A 31 1.83 11.03 7.50
CA LEU A 31 1.63 10.23 6.30
C LEU A 31 0.59 10.88 5.39
N ILE A 32 0.93 11.03 4.13
CA ILE A 32 0.00 11.46 3.08
C ILE A 32 -0.21 10.28 2.13
N TYR A 33 -1.46 9.95 1.84
CA TYR A 33 -1.85 9.10 0.73
C TYR A 33 -2.83 9.88 -0.15
N CYS A 34 -2.64 9.85 -1.45
CA CYS A 34 -3.52 10.50 -2.40
C CYS A 34 -3.80 9.58 -3.58
N ASP A 35 -5.08 9.25 -3.77
CA ASP A 35 -5.59 8.65 -5.01
C ASP A 35 -5.99 9.79 -5.93
N ILE A 36 -5.04 10.25 -6.74
CA ILE A 36 -5.18 11.48 -7.53
C ILE A 36 -6.13 11.31 -8.71
N LEU A 37 -6.54 12.40 -9.33
CA LEU A 37 -7.27 12.39 -10.61
C LEU A 37 -6.40 11.73 -11.69
N TYR A 38 -6.97 10.80 -12.45
CA TYR A 38 -6.21 10.00 -13.43
C TYR A 38 -6.09 10.64 -14.80
N ASN A 39 -6.68 11.82 -14.98
CA ASN A 39 -6.74 12.57 -16.24
C ASN A 39 -7.26 11.70 -17.40
N THR A 40 -8.34 10.98 -17.13
CA THR A 40 -8.97 10.07 -18.12
C THR A 40 -9.85 10.82 -19.12
N GLY A 41 -10.11 12.10 -18.87
CA GLY A 41 -11.03 12.92 -19.65
C GLY A 41 -12.51 12.65 -19.32
N LYS A 42 -12.80 11.77 -18.36
CA LYS A 42 -14.18 11.48 -17.93
C LYS A 42 -14.76 12.68 -17.18
N VAL A 43 -16.03 12.97 -17.44
CA VAL A 43 -16.81 13.93 -16.68
C VAL A 43 -17.75 13.12 -15.79
N PHE A 44 -17.65 13.32 -14.49
CA PHE A 44 -18.55 12.77 -13.50
C PHE A 44 -19.59 13.83 -13.14
N ASP A 45 -20.68 13.45 -12.52
CA ASP A 45 -21.78 14.37 -12.18
C ASP A 45 -21.32 15.60 -11.37
N ASP A 46 -20.30 15.42 -10.52
CA ASP A 46 -19.88 16.41 -9.54
C ASP A 46 -18.43 16.94 -9.76
N TYR A 47 -17.65 16.36 -10.67
CA TYR A 47 -16.30 16.82 -11.00
C TYR A 47 -15.85 16.33 -12.38
N SER A 48 -14.82 16.97 -12.93
CA SER A 48 -14.18 16.56 -14.19
C SER A 48 -12.81 15.97 -13.89
N ASP A 49 -12.55 14.77 -14.42
CA ASP A 49 -11.24 14.13 -14.46
C ASP A 49 -10.51 14.50 -15.75
N ASN A 50 -10.57 15.79 -16.12
CA ASN A 50 -9.91 16.35 -17.29
C ASN A 50 -9.05 17.55 -16.85
N LEU A 51 -7.75 17.33 -16.78
CA LEU A 51 -6.74 18.35 -16.46
C LEU A 51 -5.97 18.82 -17.72
N GLY A 52 -6.49 18.53 -18.91
CA GLY A 52 -5.86 18.87 -20.17
C GLY A 52 -4.71 17.91 -20.54
N SER A 53 -3.68 18.47 -21.17
CA SER A 53 -2.47 17.71 -21.51
C SER A 53 -1.73 17.23 -20.23
N PRO A 54 -0.85 16.24 -20.33
CA PRO A 54 -0.02 15.83 -19.19
C PRO A 54 0.79 16.98 -18.58
N LYS A 55 1.23 17.93 -19.40
CA LYS A 55 1.95 19.13 -18.94
C LYS A 55 1.06 20.03 -18.09
N GLU A 56 -0.15 20.33 -18.57
CA GLU A 56 -1.13 21.14 -17.83
C GLU A 56 -1.54 20.45 -16.53
N ALA A 57 -1.72 19.14 -16.55
CA ALA A 57 -1.97 18.36 -15.35
C ALA A 57 -0.82 18.50 -14.32
N MET A 58 0.46 18.44 -14.76
CA MET A 58 1.60 18.62 -13.86
C MET A 58 1.68 20.06 -13.30
N GLU A 59 1.34 21.06 -14.10
CA GLU A 59 1.26 22.46 -13.64
C GLU A 59 0.16 22.63 -12.56
N TRP A 60 -0.96 21.93 -12.71
CA TRP A 60 -2.05 21.92 -11.72
C TRP A 60 -1.67 21.19 -10.42
N TYR A 61 -0.91 20.08 -10.51
CA TYR A 61 -0.46 19.31 -9.36
C TYR A 61 0.67 19.97 -8.59
N ARG A 62 1.59 20.66 -9.26
CA ARG A 62 2.82 21.21 -8.65
C ARG A 62 2.57 21.99 -7.36
N PRO A 63 1.75 23.05 -7.32
CA PRO A 63 1.55 23.81 -6.09
C PRO A 63 0.94 22.96 -4.96
N ARG A 64 0.15 21.95 -5.28
CA ARG A 64 -0.44 21.03 -4.32
C ARG A 64 0.62 20.13 -3.68
N PHE A 65 1.52 19.56 -4.46
CA PHE A 65 2.58 18.70 -3.93
C PHE A 65 3.68 19.48 -3.22
N GLU A 66 3.96 20.72 -3.61
CA GLU A 66 4.84 21.62 -2.87
C GLU A 66 4.28 21.89 -1.46
N GLU A 67 3.00 22.20 -1.36
CA GLU A 67 2.32 22.36 -0.07
C GLU A 67 2.24 21.06 0.73
N MET A 68 1.99 19.93 0.08
CA MET A 68 2.01 18.61 0.73
C MET A 68 3.40 18.32 1.33
N LYS A 69 4.49 18.67 0.61
CA LYS A 69 5.85 18.56 1.16
C LYS A 69 6.05 19.47 2.35
N ARG A 70 5.52 20.69 2.34
CA ARG A 70 5.62 21.65 3.45
C ARG A 70 4.96 21.11 4.72
N VAL A 71 3.72 20.64 4.59
CA VAL A 71 2.94 20.12 5.73
C VAL A 71 3.39 18.73 6.20
N LEU A 72 4.13 17.98 5.38
CA LEU A 72 4.66 16.67 5.75
C LEU A 72 5.72 16.81 6.84
N ALA A 73 5.65 15.99 7.89
CA ALA A 73 6.64 15.91 8.96
C ALA A 73 8.01 15.48 8.42
N ASP A 74 9.10 15.83 9.12
CA ASP A 74 10.46 15.54 8.63
C ASP A 74 10.72 14.03 8.47
N ASN A 75 10.07 13.19 9.28
CA ASN A 75 10.09 11.73 9.19
C ASN A 75 8.91 11.15 8.40
N GLY A 76 8.17 11.98 7.69
CA GLY A 76 6.92 11.63 7.03
C GLY A 76 7.11 10.98 5.66
N SER A 77 6.06 10.31 5.24
CA SER A 77 5.96 9.59 3.96
C SER A 77 4.78 10.06 3.13
N ILE A 78 4.92 10.01 1.81
CA ILE A 78 3.83 10.33 0.87
C ILE A 78 3.70 9.23 -0.19
N PHE A 79 2.45 8.83 -0.46
CA PHE A 79 2.08 7.85 -1.47
C PHE A 79 1.13 8.49 -2.48
N ILE A 80 1.51 8.46 -3.76
CA ILE A 80 0.70 8.98 -4.85
C ILE A 80 0.23 7.81 -5.70
N HIS A 81 -1.06 7.54 -5.66
CA HIS A 81 -1.70 6.49 -6.44
C HIS A 81 -2.20 7.10 -7.75
N CYS A 82 -1.71 6.58 -8.86
CA CYS A 82 -2.02 7.05 -10.20
C CYS A 82 -2.09 5.90 -11.20
N ASN A 83 -2.55 6.19 -12.40
CA ASN A 83 -2.56 5.24 -13.50
C ASN A 83 -1.32 5.39 -14.39
N TRP A 84 -1.19 4.49 -15.37
CA TRP A 84 -0.11 4.47 -16.35
C TRP A 84 0.02 5.74 -17.21
N ARG A 85 -1.07 6.53 -17.34
CA ARG A 85 -1.05 7.77 -18.16
C ARG A 85 -0.23 8.87 -17.51
N LEU A 86 -0.26 8.94 -16.18
CA LEU A 86 0.37 10.01 -15.41
C LEU A 86 1.64 9.59 -14.68
N ASP A 87 1.90 8.29 -14.47
CA ASP A 87 2.95 7.83 -13.56
C ASP A 87 4.34 8.38 -13.89
N SER A 88 4.71 8.41 -15.16
CA SER A 88 6.03 8.90 -15.60
C SER A 88 6.18 10.40 -15.40
N TYR A 89 5.16 11.16 -15.73
CA TYR A 89 5.15 12.62 -15.50
C TYR A 89 5.13 12.94 -14.01
N MET A 90 4.32 12.21 -13.26
CA MET A 90 4.22 12.35 -11.81
C MET A 90 5.55 12.01 -11.13
N ARG A 91 6.26 10.96 -11.61
CA ARG A 91 7.57 10.61 -11.10
C ARG A 91 8.57 11.76 -11.28
N ILE A 92 8.60 12.40 -12.45
CA ILE A 92 9.49 13.55 -12.72
C ILE A 92 9.11 14.73 -11.80
N LEU A 93 7.83 15.07 -11.71
CA LEU A 93 7.36 16.14 -10.83
C LEU A 93 7.72 15.90 -9.37
N MET A 94 7.53 14.67 -8.90
CA MET A 94 7.85 14.32 -7.52
C MET A 94 9.35 14.30 -7.24
N ASP A 95 10.18 13.91 -8.22
CA ASP A 95 11.65 14.01 -8.11
C ASP A 95 12.11 15.46 -8.01
N GLU A 96 11.51 16.39 -8.77
CA GLU A 96 11.80 17.82 -8.68
C GLU A 96 11.41 18.40 -7.31
N ILE A 97 10.24 18.00 -6.78
CA ILE A 97 9.71 18.54 -5.51
C ILE A 97 10.39 17.88 -4.31
N PHE A 98 10.40 16.55 -4.23
CA PHE A 98 10.89 15.80 -3.07
C PHE A 98 12.39 15.48 -3.14
N GLY A 99 12.95 15.43 -4.34
CA GLY A 99 14.32 14.99 -4.62
C GLY A 99 14.37 13.49 -4.93
N GLU A 100 15.11 13.10 -5.97
CA GLU A 100 15.24 11.72 -6.44
C GLU A 100 15.71 10.76 -5.32
N ARG A 101 16.66 11.19 -4.48
CA ARG A 101 17.17 10.37 -3.35
C ARG A 101 16.09 9.97 -2.34
N ASN A 102 15.00 10.70 -2.27
CA ASN A 102 13.88 10.46 -1.37
C ASN A 102 12.80 9.54 -1.97
N PHE A 103 12.95 9.14 -3.22
CA PHE A 103 12.16 8.09 -3.81
C PHE A 103 12.49 6.74 -3.17
N ARG A 104 11.46 6.02 -2.72
CA ARG A 104 11.63 4.71 -2.09
C ARG A 104 11.25 3.58 -3.00
N ASN A 105 10.05 3.68 -3.61
CA ASN A 105 9.57 2.58 -4.43
C ASN A 105 8.50 3.02 -5.45
N ARG A 106 8.42 2.28 -6.56
CA ARG A 106 7.26 2.20 -7.43
C ARG A 106 6.56 0.89 -7.14
N ILE A 107 5.36 0.98 -6.60
CA ILE A 107 4.53 -0.17 -6.24
C ILE A 107 3.52 -0.39 -7.36
N TYR A 108 3.41 -1.62 -7.81
CA TYR A 108 2.43 -2.06 -8.81
C TYR A 108 1.31 -2.80 -8.08
N ARG A 109 0.13 -2.20 -8.04
CA ARG A 109 -1.07 -2.83 -7.50
C ARG A 109 -1.83 -3.50 -8.64
N LYS A 110 -1.98 -4.82 -8.58
CA LYS A 110 -2.82 -5.53 -9.53
C LYS A 110 -4.30 -5.30 -9.22
N HIS A 111 -5.09 -5.05 -10.26
CA HIS A 111 -6.55 -4.97 -10.21
C HIS A 111 -7.15 -5.87 -11.29
N SER A 112 -8.50 -5.98 -11.35
CA SER A 112 -9.20 -6.66 -12.44
C SER A 112 -8.89 -5.97 -13.77
N ALA A 113 -8.71 -6.77 -14.84
CA ALA A 113 -8.32 -6.24 -16.15
C ALA A 113 -9.35 -5.24 -16.70
N GLU A 114 -8.90 -4.03 -17.02
CA GLU A 114 -9.61 -3.15 -17.92
C GLU A 114 -9.30 -3.59 -19.36
N ARG A 115 -10.33 -3.97 -20.14
CA ARG A 115 -10.15 -4.40 -21.53
C ARG A 115 -9.49 -3.30 -22.36
N GLY A 116 -8.34 -3.61 -22.91
CA GLY A 116 -7.68 -2.76 -23.91
C GLY A 116 -8.52 -2.68 -25.20
N PHE A 117 -8.55 -1.49 -25.80
CA PHE A 117 -9.09 -1.34 -27.16
C PHE A 117 -8.04 -1.76 -28.17
N TYR A 118 -8.44 -2.53 -29.17
CA TYR A 118 -7.66 -3.04 -30.31
C TYR A 118 -6.16 -2.64 -30.35
N ALA A 119 -5.29 -3.65 -30.40
CA ALA A 119 -3.84 -3.53 -30.50
C ALA A 119 -3.09 -3.08 -29.21
N ASN A 120 -3.74 -3.05 -28.04
CA ASN A 120 -3.09 -2.80 -26.75
C ASN A 120 -3.25 -4.02 -25.83
N PHE A 121 -2.27 -4.20 -24.95
CA PHE A 121 -2.42 -5.13 -23.83
C PHE A 121 -3.39 -4.55 -22.79
N ASP A 122 -4.15 -5.43 -22.13
CA ASP A 122 -5.07 -5.04 -21.06
C ASP A 122 -4.32 -4.40 -19.89
N SER A 123 -4.85 -3.28 -19.38
CA SER A 123 -4.32 -2.68 -18.16
C SER A 123 -4.74 -3.50 -16.95
N GLN A 124 -3.78 -3.95 -16.16
CA GLN A 124 -4.01 -4.78 -14.98
C GLN A 124 -3.37 -4.24 -13.72
N VAL A 125 -2.73 -3.07 -13.79
CA VAL A 125 -2.03 -2.49 -12.66
C VAL A 125 -2.27 -0.99 -12.53
N ASP A 126 -2.46 -0.56 -11.30
CA ASP A 126 -2.26 0.81 -10.87
C ASP A 126 -0.84 0.99 -10.33
N ILE A 127 -0.39 2.23 -10.27
CA ILE A 127 0.95 2.58 -9.80
C ILE A 127 0.84 3.45 -8.56
N ILE A 128 1.61 3.10 -7.52
CA ILE A 128 1.74 3.92 -6.33
C ILE A 128 3.20 4.34 -6.19
N LEU A 129 3.47 5.64 -6.30
CA LEU A 129 4.79 6.21 -6.09
C LEU A 129 4.97 6.49 -4.59
N TYR A 130 6.02 5.94 -4.00
CA TYR A 130 6.35 6.10 -2.59
C TYR A 130 7.57 7.00 -2.42
N TYR A 131 7.39 8.11 -1.73
CA TYR A 131 8.45 9.04 -1.33
C TYR A 131 8.45 9.24 0.17
N VAL A 132 9.62 9.63 0.68
CA VAL A 132 9.79 10.13 2.05
C VAL A 132 10.23 11.59 1.99
N LYS A 133 10.04 12.34 3.09
CA LYS A 133 10.54 13.72 3.14
C LYS A 133 12.05 13.76 3.27
N ASP A 134 12.63 12.86 4.06
CA ASP A 134 14.08 12.70 4.27
C ASP A 134 14.45 11.21 4.25
N SER A 135 15.33 10.82 3.34
CA SER A 135 15.82 9.46 3.19
C SER A 135 16.67 8.95 4.36
N GLY A 136 17.17 9.85 5.19
CA GLY A 136 17.90 9.51 6.42
C GLY A 136 17.02 9.39 7.66
N ASN A 137 15.75 9.83 7.58
CA ASN A 137 14.84 9.86 8.73
C ASN A 137 13.39 9.63 8.29
N PHE A 138 12.90 8.40 8.33
CA PHE A 138 11.52 8.07 8.00
C PHE A 138 11.01 6.84 8.77
N VAL A 139 9.71 6.76 8.95
CA VAL A 139 9.06 5.60 9.57
C VAL A 139 8.84 4.52 8.53
N PHE A 140 9.42 3.34 8.75
CA PHE A 140 9.16 2.15 7.95
C PHE A 140 9.20 0.90 8.83
N LYS A 141 8.07 0.20 8.92
CA LYS A 141 7.94 -1.07 9.64
C LYS A 141 7.87 -2.19 8.61
N GLU A 142 8.85 -3.06 8.61
CA GLU A 142 8.90 -4.17 7.67
C GLU A 142 7.63 -5.00 7.75
N GLN A 143 6.99 -5.22 6.60
CA GLN A 143 5.82 -6.07 6.46
C GLN A 143 6.23 -7.42 5.88
N HIS A 144 5.62 -8.47 6.38
CA HIS A 144 5.85 -9.83 5.92
C HIS A 144 4.57 -10.37 5.28
N GLY A 145 4.70 -10.89 4.07
CA GLY A 145 3.61 -11.55 3.36
C GLY A 145 3.33 -12.94 3.92
N THR A 146 2.12 -13.40 3.70
CA THR A 146 1.65 -14.74 4.10
C THR A 146 2.00 -15.82 3.09
N SER A 147 2.33 -15.45 1.86
CA SER A 147 2.68 -16.41 0.81
C SER A 147 4.09 -16.97 1.02
N PRO A 148 4.21 -18.26 1.27
CA PRO A 148 5.51 -18.88 1.50
C PRO A 148 6.39 -18.79 0.24
N ARG A 149 7.62 -18.34 0.42
CA ARG A 149 8.61 -18.33 -0.66
C ARG A 149 9.40 -19.63 -0.65
N VAL A 150 9.38 -20.30 -1.80
CA VAL A 150 10.18 -21.51 -2.03
C VAL A 150 11.38 -21.13 -2.89
N VAL A 151 12.58 -21.26 -2.34
CA VAL A 151 13.83 -20.92 -3.02
C VAL A 151 14.68 -22.16 -3.17
N PRO A 152 15.15 -22.52 -4.39
CA PRO A 152 16.05 -23.64 -4.57
C PRO A 152 17.31 -23.49 -3.73
N LEU A 153 17.74 -24.56 -3.08
CA LEU A 153 19.03 -24.65 -2.39
C LEU A 153 20.14 -25.22 -3.26
N PHE A 154 19.89 -25.28 -4.57
CA PHE A 154 20.78 -25.88 -5.58
C PHE A 154 20.80 -25.05 -6.86
N GLU A 155 21.82 -25.26 -7.64
CA GLU A 155 21.97 -24.76 -9.01
C GLU A 155 22.32 -25.91 -9.98
N ASN A 156 22.11 -25.69 -11.28
CA ASN A 156 22.44 -26.64 -12.31
C ASN A 156 23.97 -26.69 -12.53
N GLY A 157 24.45 -27.86 -12.90
CA GLY A 157 25.86 -28.11 -13.15
C GLY A 157 26.53 -28.86 -11.99
N TYR A 158 27.59 -29.59 -12.31
CA TYR A 158 28.41 -30.37 -11.37
C TYR A 158 29.66 -29.57 -10.99
N LEU A 159 30.04 -29.62 -9.72
CA LEU A 159 31.28 -29.04 -9.23
C LEU A 159 32.23 -30.17 -8.79
N GLU A 160 33.35 -30.32 -9.50
CA GLU A 160 34.33 -31.35 -9.21
C GLU A 160 34.97 -31.20 -7.83
N GLY A 161 35.10 -32.29 -7.08
CA GLY A 161 35.72 -32.30 -5.77
C GLY A 161 34.85 -31.91 -4.57
N ARG A 162 33.54 -31.74 -4.77
CA ARG A 162 32.58 -31.52 -3.68
C ARG A 162 31.64 -32.69 -3.51
N SER A 163 31.32 -33.03 -2.26
CA SER A 163 30.23 -33.95 -1.98
C SER A 163 28.87 -33.24 -2.14
N GLU A 164 28.09 -33.73 -3.07
CA GLU A 164 26.73 -33.21 -3.34
C GLU A 164 25.65 -34.06 -2.65
N ILE A 165 26.05 -34.83 -1.62
CA ILE A 165 25.15 -35.70 -0.84
C ILE A 165 24.92 -35.08 0.54
N ARG A 166 23.65 -35.05 0.96
CA ARG A 166 23.21 -34.63 2.32
C ARG A 166 22.08 -35.48 2.83
N ILE A 167 21.99 -35.60 4.15
CA ILE A 167 20.91 -36.33 4.82
C ILE A 167 19.84 -35.36 5.30
N PHE A 168 18.60 -35.64 4.99
CA PHE A 168 17.43 -34.92 5.45
C PHE A 168 16.42 -35.95 6.03
N ASN A 169 16.11 -35.85 7.30
CA ASN A 169 15.20 -36.78 8.01
C ASN A 169 15.53 -38.27 7.79
N GLY A 170 16.81 -38.61 7.70
CA GLY A 170 17.28 -39.99 7.47
C GLY A 170 17.35 -40.43 6.00
N GLU A 171 16.89 -39.62 5.06
CA GLU A 171 16.94 -39.89 3.63
C GLU A 171 18.11 -39.15 2.96
N GLU A 172 18.76 -39.81 2.00
CA GLU A 172 19.84 -39.25 1.20
C GLU A 172 19.31 -38.36 0.07
N ILE A 173 19.74 -37.08 0.08
CA ILE A 173 19.54 -36.15 -1.05
C ILE A 173 20.85 -36.08 -1.81
N ASN A 174 20.91 -36.68 -2.98
CA ASN A 174 22.06 -36.69 -3.86
C ASN A 174 21.81 -35.82 -5.10
N LEU A 175 22.41 -34.63 -5.12
CA LEU A 175 22.25 -33.67 -6.21
C LEU A 175 23.12 -34.01 -7.43
N GLU A 176 24.25 -34.75 -7.24
CA GLU A 176 25.12 -35.18 -8.31
C GLU A 176 24.40 -36.02 -9.35
N LYS A 177 23.57 -36.98 -8.90
CA LYS A 177 22.72 -37.82 -9.78
C LYS A 177 21.78 -37.02 -10.69
N ARG A 178 21.59 -35.72 -10.39
CA ARG A 178 20.68 -34.81 -11.13
C ARG A 178 21.45 -33.68 -11.82
N ASN A 179 22.78 -33.77 -11.90
CA ASN A 179 23.65 -32.74 -12.44
C ASN A 179 23.37 -31.36 -11.78
N LYS A 180 23.37 -31.33 -10.43
CA LYS A 180 23.13 -30.15 -9.61
C LYS A 180 24.10 -30.11 -8.46
N HIS A 181 24.36 -28.91 -7.94
CA HIS A 181 25.19 -28.69 -6.76
C HIS A 181 24.52 -27.81 -5.73
N TRP A 182 24.95 -27.92 -4.47
CA TRP A 182 24.43 -27.13 -3.38
C TRP A 182 24.92 -25.68 -3.38
N LEU A 183 24.00 -24.73 -3.21
CA LEU A 183 24.32 -23.30 -3.04
C LEU A 183 24.76 -22.94 -1.63
N ILE A 184 24.54 -23.80 -0.65
CA ILE A 184 24.80 -23.54 0.77
C ILE A 184 25.74 -24.59 1.34
N SER A 185 26.39 -24.30 2.47
CA SER A 185 27.22 -25.26 3.19
C SER A 185 26.39 -26.31 3.94
N GLN A 186 27.03 -27.43 4.38
CA GLN A 186 26.35 -28.42 5.22
C GLN A 186 25.79 -27.79 6.51
N LYS A 187 26.60 -26.94 7.17
CA LYS A 187 26.19 -26.24 8.40
C LYS A 187 24.96 -25.37 8.20
N GLN A 188 24.93 -24.61 7.11
CA GLN A 188 23.75 -23.77 6.78
C GLN A 188 22.50 -24.62 6.50
N PHE A 189 22.67 -25.75 5.83
CA PHE A 189 21.57 -26.69 5.60
C PHE A 189 21.03 -27.27 6.92
N ASP A 190 21.91 -27.75 7.81
CA ASP A 190 21.52 -28.29 9.11
C ASP A 190 20.83 -27.26 10.01
N ASP A 191 21.30 -26.02 9.98
CA ASP A 191 20.66 -24.92 10.70
C ASP A 191 19.25 -24.58 10.15
N MET A 192 19.06 -24.69 8.85
CA MET A 192 17.73 -24.52 8.20
C MET A 192 16.80 -25.68 8.53
N VAL A 193 17.30 -26.91 8.56
CA VAL A 193 16.52 -28.10 8.96
C VAL A 193 16.03 -27.96 10.42
N LYS A 194 16.91 -27.57 11.35
CA LYS A 194 16.54 -27.30 12.76
C LYS A 194 15.46 -26.24 12.91
N LYS A 195 15.39 -25.28 11.99
CA LYS A 195 14.40 -24.19 11.97
C LYS A 195 13.13 -24.54 11.18
N ASN A 196 12.97 -25.80 10.73
CA ASN A 196 11.89 -26.23 9.84
C ASN A 196 11.76 -25.38 8.56
N GLN A 197 12.88 -24.95 7.99
CA GLN A 197 12.95 -24.11 6.81
C GLN A 197 13.33 -24.88 5.52
N VAL A 198 13.37 -26.19 5.56
CA VAL A 198 13.69 -27.04 4.40
C VAL A 198 12.47 -27.85 3.99
N GLN A 199 12.20 -27.86 2.71
CA GLN A 199 11.19 -28.70 2.09
C GLN A 199 11.80 -29.46 0.90
N ILE A 200 11.45 -30.73 0.75
CA ILE A 200 11.85 -31.52 -0.40
C ILE A 200 10.67 -31.58 -1.37
N ILE A 201 10.87 -31.09 -2.58
CA ILE A 201 9.86 -31.09 -3.64
C ILE A 201 10.45 -31.87 -4.82
N ASN A 202 9.79 -32.95 -5.20
CA ASN A 202 10.26 -33.85 -6.27
C ASN A 202 11.71 -34.36 -6.05
N GLY A 203 12.10 -34.58 -4.78
CA GLY A 203 13.43 -35.04 -4.39
C GLY A 203 14.52 -33.96 -4.50
N LEU A 204 14.18 -32.69 -4.61
CA LEU A 204 15.09 -31.54 -4.63
C LEU A 204 14.87 -30.65 -3.40
N PRO A 205 15.95 -30.13 -2.82
CA PRO A 205 15.86 -29.30 -1.59
C PRO A 205 15.54 -27.84 -1.89
N TYR A 206 14.58 -27.32 -1.17
CA TYR A 206 14.19 -25.91 -1.22
C TYR A 206 14.19 -25.30 0.18
N ARG A 207 14.61 -24.05 0.27
CA ARG A 207 14.33 -23.24 1.46
C ARG A 207 12.89 -22.80 1.42
N PHE A 208 12.17 -23.11 2.48
CA PHE A 208 10.84 -22.61 2.74
C PHE A 208 10.91 -21.47 3.76
N SER A 209 10.40 -20.31 3.41
CA SER A 209 10.29 -19.18 4.33
C SER A 209 8.84 -18.74 4.44
N THR A 210 8.30 -18.78 5.63
CA THR A 210 6.98 -18.21 5.96
C THR A 210 7.06 -16.71 6.19
N VAL A 211 8.29 -16.18 6.38
CA VAL A 211 8.55 -14.77 6.61
C VAL A 211 9.20 -14.21 5.35
N VAL A 212 8.40 -13.61 4.49
CA VAL A 212 8.84 -13.03 3.23
C VAL A 212 8.53 -11.54 3.25
N PRO A 213 9.53 -10.65 3.10
CA PRO A 213 9.27 -9.24 2.96
C PRO A 213 8.28 -8.97 1.83
N VAL A 214 7.32 -8.08 2.06
CA VAL A 214 6.38 -7.66 1.03
C VAL A 214 7.13 -6.90 -0.05
N GLY A 215 7.09 -7.41 -1.28
CA GLY A 215 7.67 -6.74 -2.45
C GLY A 215 6.83 -5.56 -2.93
N ASN A 216 7.24 -4.99 -4.07
CA ASN A 216 6.53 -3.88 -4.70
C ASN A 216 5.46 -4.30 -5.72
N LEU A 217 5.19 -5.58 -5.85
CA LEU A 217 4.07 -6.12 -6.63
C LEU A 217 3.00 -6.61 -5.66
N TRP A 218 1.88 -5.89 -5.60
CA TRP A 218 0.78 -6.17 -4.69
C TRP A 218 -0.39 -6.78 -5.46
N TYR A 219 -0.73 -8.03 -5.19
CA TYR A 219 -1.80 -8.73 -5.89
C TYR A 219 -2.71 -9.59 -5.00
N GLU A 220 -2.18 -10.34 -4.04
CA GLU A 220 -2.98 -11.35 -3.33
C GLU A 220 -3.97 -10.75 -2.33
N ASP A 221 -3.50 -9.79 -1.51
CA ASP A 221 -4.31 -9.19 -0.44
C ASP A 221 -5.13 -7.98 -0.92
N CYS A 222 -4.86 -7.50 -2.14
CA CYS A 222 -5.44 -6.28 -2.67
C CYS A 222 -6.57 -6.51 -3.67
N MET A 223 -6.85 -7.77 -4.05
CA MET A 223 -7.86 -8.12 -5.05
C MET A 223 -9.21 -8.56 -4.48
N LEU A 224 -9.24 -9.05 -3.24
CA LEU A 224 -10.44 -9.70 -2.68
C LEU A 224 -11.59 -8.73 -2.40
N ASP A 225 -11.32 -7.43 -2.28
CA ASP A 225 -12.33 -6.45 -1.92
C ASP A 225 -13.08 -5.84 -3.12
N ASP A 226 -12.54 -5.96 -4.34
CA ASP A 226 -13.19 -5.35 -5.52
C ASP A 226 -14.51 -6.03 -5.90
N TYR A 227 -14.74 -7.29 -5.48
CA TYR A 227 -15.92 -8.09 -5.83
C TYR A 227 -16.94 -8.34 -4.71
N THR A 228 -16.59 -8.11 -3.44
CA THR A 228 -17.44 -8.51 -2.30
C THR A 228 -18.26 -7.38 -1.69
N ARG A 229 -18.13 -6.15 -2.16
CA ARG A 229 -18.84 -4.98 -1.61
C ARG A 229 -19.99 -4.52 -2.49
N THR A 230 -21.03 -5.34 -2.62
CA THR A 230 -22.31 -4.94 -3.23
C THR A 230 -23.03 -3.84 -2.43
N ASP A 231 -22.76 -3.71 -1.14
CA ASP A 231 -23.50 -2.82 -0.23
C ASP A 231 -22.93 -1.37 -0.18
N VAL A 232 -21.77 -1.12 -0.76
CA VAL A 232 -21.07 0.18 -0.71
C VAL A 232 -21.00 0.85 -2.09
N ALA A 233 -21.19 0.09 -3.17
CA ALA A 233 -21.18 0.58 -4.55
C ALA A 233 -22.34 1.57 -4.85
N GLU A 234 -23.40 1.55 -4.05
CA GLU A 234 -24.51 2.50 -4.19
C GLU A 234 -24.17 3.94 -3.77
N VAL A 235 -23.01 4.18 -3.11
CA VAL A 235 -22.70 5.49 -2.52
C VAL A 235 -21.51 6.19 -3.18
N TYR A 236 -20.57 5.45 -3.79
CA TYR A 236 -19.39 6.03 -4.48
C TYR A 236 -18.76 5.02 -5.45
N ASP A 237 -18.47 5.43 -6.68
CA ASP A 237 -18.20 4.54 -7.82
C ASP A 237 -16.89 3.73 -7.78
N THR A 238 -15.89 4.11 -6.96
CA THR A 238 -14.57 3.43 -6.98
C THR A 238 -13.87 3.40 -5.62
N PRO A 239 -14.35 2.64 -4.63
CA PRO A 239 -13.63 2.50 -3.36
C PRO A 239 -12.33 1.72 -3.57
N LYS A 240 -11.21 2.21 -3.02
CA LYS A 240 -9.97 1.43 -2.96
C LYS A 240 -10.07 0.33 -1.89
N PRO A 241 -9.44 -0.84 -2.08
CA PRO A 241 -9.41 -1.89 -1.08
C PRO A 241 -8.78 -1.43 0.24
N ASP A 242 -9.43 -1.76 1.36
CA ASP A 242 -8.93 -1.45 2.70
C ASP A 242 -7.51 -2.00 2.92
N ALA A 243 -7.20 -3.19 2.39
CA ALA A 243 -5.90 -3.86 2.55
C ALA A 243 -4.71 -3.02 2.05
N VAL A 244 -4.89 -2.24 0.97
CA VAL A 244 -3.86 -1.33 0.45
C VAL A 244 -3.54 -0.25 1.47
N LEU A 245 -4.59 0.40 2.02
CA LEU A 245 -4.46 1.48 2.99
C LEU A 245 -3.95 0.95 4.35
N GLU A 246 -4.41 -0.22 4.79
CA GLU A 246 -3.90 -0.88 6.00
C GLU A 246 -2.40 -1.12 5.91
N ARG A 247 -1.93 -1.66 4.79
CA ARG A 247 -0.51 -1.89 4.55
C ARG A 247 0.29 -0.60 4.59
N ILE A 248 -0.13 0.44 3.86
CA ILE A 248 0.55 1.74 3.80
C ILE A 248 0.60 2.38 5.20
N ILE A 249 -0.57 2.50 5.86
CA ILE A 249 -0.68 3.20 7.15
C ILE A 249 0.07 2.45 8.26
N SER A 250 -0.03 1.12 8.30
CA SER A 250 0.68 0.31 9.30
C SER A 250 2.20 0.36 9.14
N THR A 251 2.67 0.38 7.88
CA THR A 251 4.10 0.41 7.55
C THR A 251 4.73 1.78 7.85
N CYS A 252 4.08 2.87 7.45
CA CYS A 252 4.71 4.19 7.38
C CYS A 252 4.16 5.20 8.39
N SER A 253 3.45 4.75 9.42
CA SER A 253 3.01 5.60 10.52
C SER A 253 2.93 4.85 11.86
N ASN A 254 2.87 5.61 12.96
CA ASN A 254 2.63 5.10 14.31
C ASN A 254 1.19 5.38 14.76
N GLU A 255 0.73 4.68 15.79
CA GLU A 255 -0.52 5.02 16.46
C GLU A 255 -0.44 6.45 17.02
N GLY A 256 -1.51 7.23 16.87
CA GLY A 256 -1.55 8.63 17.23
C GLY A 256 -0.99 9.60 16.20
N ASP A 257 -0.25 9.13 15.17
CA ASP A 257 0.22 9.95 14.05
C ASP A 257 -0.96 10.50 13.23
N THR A 258 -0.71 11.59 12.50
CA THR A 258 -1.70 12.20 11.62
C THR A 258 -1.52 11.71 10.18
N VAL A 259 -2.57 11.07 9.66
CA VAL A 259 -2.68 10.63 8.26
C VAL A 259 -3.53 11.64 7.49
N ALA A 260 -3.15 11.94 6.26
CA ALA A 260 -3.94 12.82 5.40
C ALA A 260 -4.21 12.21 4.02
N ASP A 261 -5.39 12.57 3.47
CA ASP A 261 -5.74 12.33 2.08
C ASP A 261 -6.47 13.57 1.55
N PHE A 262 -5.84 14.22 0.59
CA PHE A 262 -6.32 15.48 0.00
C PHE A 262 -7.13 15.25 -1.28
N PHE A 263 -7.37 13.98 -1.64
CA PHE A 263 -8.25 13.52 -2.71
C PHE A 263 -9.11 12.37 -2.17
N MET A 264 -9.78 12.61 -1.05
CA MET A 264 -10.35 11.60 -0.16
C MET A 264 -11.34 10.66 -0.84
N GLY A 265 -12.11 11.14 -1.83
CA GLY A 265 -13.13 10.36 -2.51
C GLY A 265 -14.07 9.63 -1.56
N GLY A 266 -14.22 8.34 -1.75
CA GLY A 266 -15.08 7.49 -0.90
C GLY A 266 -14.62 7.29 0.54
N GLY A 267 -13.48 7.88 0.96
CA GLY A 267 -13.03 7.97 2.35
C GLY A 267 -12.44 6.70 2.95
N THR A 268 -11.98 5.76 2.13
CA THR A 268 -11.35 4.53 2.63
C THR A 268 -10.14 4.84 3.52
N THR A 269 -9.31 5.81 3.13
CA THR A 269 -8.15 6.26 3.92
C THR A 269 -8.56 6.74 5.31
N ALA A 270 -9.65 7.50 5.43
CA ALA A 270 -10.15 8.02 6.70
C ALA A 270 -10.66 6.90 7.63
N VAL A 271 -11.38 5.94 7.07
CA VAL A 271 -11.91 4.78 7.80
C VAL A 271 -10.79 3.91 8.34
N VAL A 272 -9.80 3.60 7.50
CA VAL A 272 -8.66 2.76 7.88
C VAL A 272 -7.77 3.48 8.89
N ALA A 273 -7.47 4.77 8.69
CA ALA A 273 -6.69 5.57 9.64
C ALA A 273 -7.34 5.56 11.05
N LYS A 274 -8.66 5.78 11.13
CA LYS A 274 -9.39 5.73 12.39
C LYS A 274 -9.34 4.34 13.02
N ARG A 275 -9.56 3.28 12.24
CA ARG A 275 -9.53 1.89 12.71
C ARG A 275 -8.15 1.51 13.29
N LEU A 276 -7.08 2.04 12.73
CA LEU A 276 -5.72 1.82 13.16
C LEU A 276 -5.24 2.79 14.25
N GLY A 277 -6.11 3.61 14.83
CA GLY A 277 -5.76 4.54 15.93
C GLY A 277 -4.97 5.77 15.50
N ARG A 278 -5.06 6.18 14.22
CA ARG A 278 -4.44 7.40 13.71
C ARG A 278 -5.41 8.56 13.78
N LYS A 279 -4.88 9.78 13.92
CA LYS A 279 -5.59 11.02 13.65
C LYS A 279 -5.66 11.23 12.13
N GLY A 280 -6.51 12.13 11.66
CA GLY A 280 -6.60 12.34 10.23
C GLY A 280 -7.10 13.71 9.80
N VAL A 281 -6.59 14.16 8.64
CA VAL A 281 -7.03 15.36 7.92
C VAL A 281 -7.38 14.95 6.50
N PHE A 282 -8.65 15.02 6.14
CA PHE A 282 -9.18 14.54 4.89
C PHE A 282 -9.92 15.65 4.16
N CYS A 283 -9.77 15.71 2.84
CA CYS A 283 -10.34 16.78 2.04
C CYS A 283 -10.89 16.24 0.73
N ASP A 284 -12.05 16.74 0.36
CA ASP A 284 -12.62 16.57 -0.97
C ASP A 284 -13.45 17.81 -1.34
N ILE A 285 -13.44 18.16 -2.61
CA ILE A 285 -14.30 19.24 -3.11
C ILE A 285 -15.76 18.78 -3.20
N ASN A 286 -15.98 17.47 -3.38
CA ASN A 286 -17.29 16.88 -3.58
C ASN A 286 -17.98 16.64 -2.24
N ARG A 287 -19.16 17.27 -2.08
CA ARG A 287 -19.98 17.10 -0.89
C ARG A 287 -20.49 15.66 -0.69
N LYS A 288 -20.79 14.95 -1.78
CA LYS A 288 -21.24 13.54 -1.69
C LYS A 288 -20.15 12.65 -1.12
N ALA A 289 -18.88 12.88 -1.52
CA ALA A 289 -17.72 12.20 -0.96
C ALA A 289 -17.59 12.43 0.55
N CYS A 290 -17.69 13.69 0.99
CA CYS A 290 -17.63 14.05 2.40
C CYS A 290 -18.76 13.39 3.21
N CYS A 291 -19.99 13.40 2.69
CA CYS A 291 -21.16 12.79 3.32
C CYS A 291 -21.01 11.25 3.43
N ALA A 292 -20.55 10.60 2.37
CA ALA A 292 -20.31 9.15 2.36
C ALA A 292 -19.26 8.75 3.39
N THR A 293 -18.15 9.49 3.45
CA THR A 293 -17.08 9.26 4.42
C THR A 293 -17.55 9.44 5.85
N MET A 294 -18.30 10.51 6.13
CA MET A 294 -18.88 10.76 7.45
C MET A 294 -19.76 9.58 7.91
N LYS A 295 -20.67 9.11 7.06
CA LYS A 295 -21.55 7.96 7.35
C LYS A 295 -20.76 6.70 7.67
N LYS A 296 -19.69 6.40 6.91
CA LYS A 296 -18.82 5.26 7.17
C LYS A 296 -18.12 5.36 8.53
N LEU A 297 -17.65 6.55 8.89
CA LEU A 297 -16.99 6.80 10.19
C LEU A 297 -17.96 6.68 11.37
N GLU A 298 -19.23 7.09 11.21
CA GLU A 298 -20.27 6.92 12.19
C GLU A 298 -20.64 5.44 12.39
N ASN A 299 -20.75 4.68 11.31
CA ASN A 299 -21.02 3.24 11.37
C ASN A 299 -19.91 2.49 12.10
N LEU A 300 -18.64 2.88 11.99
CA LEU A 300 -17.55 2.30 12.76
C LEU A 300 -17.76 2.45 14.27
N LYS A 301 -18.30 3.56 14.75
CA LYS A 301 -18.60 3.76 16.18
C LYS A 301 -19.59 2.73 16.69
N TRP A 302 -20.66 2.48 15.93
CA TRP A 302 -21.69 1.51 16.30
C TRP A 302 -21.14 0.09 16.37
N LEU A 303 -20.27 -0.30 15.45
CA LEU A 303 -19.63 -1.62 15.45
C LEU A 303 -18.72 -1.83 16.66
N VAL A 304 -18.00 -0.80 17.10
CA VAL A 304 -17.15 -0.85 18.30
C VAL A 304 -18.01 -0.96 19.56
N ILE A 305 -19.09 -0.17 19.65
CA ILE A 305 -20.01 -0.21 20.79
C ILE A 305 -20.71 -1.58 20.91
N LEU A 306 -21.13 -2.17 19.78
CA LEU A 306 -21.72 -3.51 19.76
C LEU A 306 -20.74 -4.60 20.19
N LYS A 307 -19.50 -4.54 19.76
CA LYS A 307 -18.44 -5.47 20.17
C LYS A 307 -18.10 -5.34 21.66
N MET A 308 -18.15 -4.14 22.22
CA MET A 308 -17.97 -3.92 23.68
C MET A 308 -19.15 -4.44 24.50
N LYS A 309 -20.39 -4.28 24.03
CA LYS A 309 -21.59 -4.80 24.71
C LYS A 309 -21.69 -6.32 24.66
N ASN A 310 -21.13 -6.97 23.64
CA ASN A 310 -21.15 -8.43 23.50
C ASN A 310 -19.97 -9.16 24.20
N LYS A 311 -18.99 -8.43 24.75
CA LYS A 311 -18.02 -9.02 25.69
C LYS A 311 -18.73 -9.20 27.04
N LYS A 312 -19.34 -10.38 27.26
CA LYS A 312 -19.75 -10.80 28.60
C LYS A 312 -18.52 -10.78 29.52
N PRO A 313 -18.65 -10.29 30.76
CA PRO A 313 -17.57 -10.43 31.74
C PRO A 313 -17.24 -11.90 31.88
N CYS A 314 -15.97 -12.26 31.73
CA CYS A 314 -15.47 -13.57 32.08
C CYS A 314 -15.59 -13.67 33.60
N ILE A 315 -16.63 -14.33 34.10
CA ILE A 315 -16.76 -14.68 35.53
C ILE A 315 -15.72 -15.78 35.74
N MET A 316 -14.61 -15.42 36.38
CA MET A 316 -13.72 -16.43 36.97
C MET A 316 -14.51 -17.20 38.01
N GLN A 317 -14.68 -18.46 37.78
CA GLN A 317 -14.96 -19.46 38.82
C GLN A 317 -13.66 -20.13 39.22
#